data_9a8fac9738632366efc0087431626bed
#
_entry.id   9a8fac9738632366efc0087431626bed
#
_cell.length_a   1.000
_cell.length_b   1.000
_cell.length_c   1.000
_cell.angle_alpha   90.00
_cell.angle_beta   90.00
_cell.angle_gamma   90.00
#
_symmetry.space_group_name_H-M   'P 1'
#
loop_
_entity.id
_entity.type
_entity.pdbx_description
1 polymer ?
#
loop_
_entity_poly.entity_id
_entity_poly.type
_entity_poly.pdbx_seq_one_letter_code
_entity_poly.pdbx_strand_id
1 'polypeptide(L)'
;MPTILIKFEKKTMKTFFKIIGLILLAILLFFAYSIMNPASPLDRVAFENDKVTFEVEYSRPFKKDRLIFGNKSDGALVPFGEYWRTGANAATNFSINSDITISGIRLMSGKYRLYTVPGEEQWEVFINSEADTFFAITEPDSAKDLMSFTITPQQLNETVEQFTIDFIPSPPDGPSSTGLRLRWDLTEIVIPFN
;
A
#
# COMPACT_ATOMS: atom_id res chain seq x y z
N MET A 1 26.92 -37.56 49.74
CA MET A 1 27.37 -36.65 48.65
C MET A 1 26.49 -36.55 47.38
N PRO A 2 25.44 -37.31 47.16
CA PRO A 2 24.58 -37.14 45.96
C PRO A 2 23.57 -35.99 46.06
N THR A 3 23.20 -35.52 47.26
CA THR A 3 22.11 -34.56 47.45
C THR A 3 22.41 -33.12 47.00
N ILE A 4 23.67 -32.71 46.99
CA ILE A 4 24.10 -31.34 46.60
C ILE A 4 24.08 -31.16 45.08
N LEU A 5 24.51 -32.16 44.34
CA LEU A 5 24.52 -32.12 42.85
C LEU A 5 23.10 -32.01 42.27
N ILE A 6 22.15 -32.80 42.81
CA ILE A 6 20.72 -32.77 42.36
C ILE A 6 20.07 -31.40 42.64
N LYS A 7 20.51 -30.73 43.74
CA LYS A 7 19.97 -29.41 44.12
C LYS A 7 20.54 -28.30 43.22
N PHE A 8 21.77 -28.45 42.74
CA PHE A 8 22.42 -27.51 41.82
C PHE A 8 21.79 -27.61 40.40
N GLU A 9 21.58 -28.82 39.88
CA GLU A 9 20.89 -29.04 38.62
C GLU A 9 19.45 -28.49 38.58
N LYS A 10 18.67 -28.73 39.65
CA LYS A 10 17.29 -28.20 39.75
C LYS A 10 17.24 -26.67 39.80
N LYS A 11 18.25 -26.00 40.39
CA LYS A 11 18.32 -24.54 40.42
C LYS A 11 18.67 -23.98 39.06
N THR A 12 19.61 -24.60 38.37
CA THR A 12 20.02 -24.22 36.99
C THR A 12 18.89 -24.41 36.03
N MET A 13 18.17 -25.52 36.11
CA MET A 13 17.02 -25.81 35.28
C MET A 13 15.87 -24.80 35.47
N LYS A 14 15.57 -24.43 36.75
CA LYS A 14 14.58 -23.39 37.05
C LYS A 14 14.98 -22.02 36.49
N THR A 15 16.25 -21.66 36.56
CA THR A 15 16.80 -20.42 35.97
C THR A 15 16.70 -20.45 34.44
N PHE A 16 17.03 -21.57 33.83
CA PHE A 16 16.89 -21.78 32.37
C PHE A 16 15.45 -21.56 31.89
N PHE A 17 14.45 -22.20 32.56
CA PHE A 17 13.05 -21.99 32.20
C PHE A 17 12.55 -20.56 32.44
N LYS A 18 13.07 -19.86 33.47
CA LYS A 18 12.77 -18.44 33.66
C LYS A 18 13.30 -17.58 32.53
N ILE A 19 14.52 -17.83 32.07
CA ILE A 19 15.14 -17.10 30.93
C ILE A 19 14.33 -17.34 29.65
N ILE A 20 13.99 -18.60 29.39
CA ILE A 20 13.14 -18.93 28.20
C ILE A 20 11.79 -18.21 28.31
N GLY A 21 11.15 -18.22 29.48
CA GLY A 21 9.88 -17.53 29.68
C GLY A 21 9.98 -16.02 29.44
N LEU A 22 11.07 -15.40 29.89
CA LEU A 22 11.32 -13.97 29.61
C LEU A 22 11.55 -13.69 28.13
N ILE A 23 12.30 -14.56 27.43
CA ILE A 23 12.51 -14.43 25.98
C ILE A 23 11.19 -14.56 25.23
N LEU A 24 10.37 -15.56 25.56
CA LEU A 24 9.06 -15.75 24.92
C LEU A 24 8.13 -14.56 25.20
N LEU A 25 8.13 -14.02 26.42
CA LEU A 25 7.38 -12.82 26.75
C LEU A 25 7.87 -11.60 25.93
N ALA A 26 9.18 -11.41 25.81
CA ALA A 26 9.74 -10.33 25.00
C ALA A 26 9.36 -10.44 23.52
N ILE A 27 9.39 -11.66 22.97
CA ILE A 27 8.95 -11.95 21.59
C ILE A 27 7.45 -11.64 21.46
N LEU A 28 6.62 -12.07 22.40
CA LEU A 28 5.18 -11.80 22.38
C LEU A 28 4.89 -10.29 22.41
N LEU A 29 5.58 -9.56 23.29
CA LEU A 29 5.45 -8.10 23.40
C LEU A 29 5.93 -7.39 22.12
N PHE A 30 7.00 -7.88 21.50
CA PHE A 30 7.49 -7.37 20.22
C PHE A 30 6.46 -7.57 19.09
N PHE A 31 5.86 -8.76 19.01
CA PHE A 31 4.78 -9.01 18.03
C PHE A 31 3.54 -8.16 18.30
N ALA A 32 3.12 -8.04 19.55
CA ALA A 32 2.01 -7.19 19.94
C ALA A 32 2.28 -5.71 19.55
N TYR A 33 3.48 -5.21 19.85
CA TYR A 33 3.90 -3.87 19.45
C TYR A 33 3.88 -3.69 17.91
N SER A 34 4.39 -4.67 17.15
CA SER A 34 4.42 -4.63 15.68
C SER A 34 3.03 -4.64 15.06
N ILE A 35 2.08 -5.35 15.66
CA ILE A 35 0.67 -5.35 15.22
C ILE A 35 0.01 -3.99 15.50
N MET A 36 0.29 -3.39 16.65
CA MET A 36 -0.26 -2.08 17.03
C MET A 36 0.38 -0.91 16.27
N ASN A 37 1.62 -1.09 15.77
CA ASN A 37 2.39 -0.06 15.05
C ASN A 37 2.89 -0.63 13.71
N PRO A 38 2.01 -0.89 12.76
CA PRO A 38 2.41 -1.45 11.47
C PRO A 38 3.28 -0.47 10.68
N ALA A 39 4.34 -1.00 10.05
CA ALA A 39 5.25 -0.20 9.21
C ALA A 39 4.55 0.40 7.97
N SER A 40 3.40 -0.13 7.60
CA SER A 40 2.55 0.34 6.50
C SER A 40 1.10 0.14 6.92
N PRO A 41 0.51 1.07 7.69
CA PRO A 41 -0.87 0.95 8.16
C PRO A 41 -1.84 0.88 6.99
N LEU A 42 -2.89 0.10 7.15
CA LEU A 42 -4.03 0.08 6.25
C LEU A 42 -4.84 1.36 6.42
N ASP A 43 -5.28 1.92 5.31
CA ASP A 43 -6.13 3.11 5.27
C ASP A 43 -7.27 2.92 4.27
N ARG A 44 -8.32 3.71 4.45
CA ARG A 44 -9.48 3.76 3.57
C ARG A 44 -9.85 5.20 3.33
N VAL A 45 -10.03 5.54 2.06
CA VAL A 45 -10.52 6.84 1.64
C VAL A 45 -11.75 6.65 0.77
N ALA A 46 -12.70 7.57 0.86
CA ALA A 46 -13.92 7.51 0.09
C ALA A 46 -14.26 8.88 -0.50
N PHE A 47 -14.80 8.85 -1.71
CA PHE A 47 -15.50 9.94 -2.35
C PHE A 47 -16.96 9.57 -2.49
N GLU A 48 -17.84 10.47 -2.11
CA GLU A 48 -19.28 10.27 -2.19
C GLU A 48 -19.96 11.52 -2.74
N ASN A 49 -20.85 11.31 -3.69
CA ASN A 49 -21.78 12.31 -4.18
C ASN A 49 -23.13 11.63 -4.47
N ASP A 50 -24.12 12.38 -4.99
CA ASP A 50 -25.47 11.89 -5.27
C ASP A 50 -25.52 10.71 -6.28
N LYS A 51 -24.44 10.44 -7.01
CA LYS A 51 -24.40 9.46 -8.10
C LYS A 51 -23.50 8.27 -7.82
N VAL A 52 -22.38 8.48 -7.12
CA VAL A 52 -21.35 7.46 -6.93
C VAL A 52 -20.73 7.53 -5.54
N THR A 53 -20.50 6.35 -4.96
CA THR A 53 -19.58 6.14 -3.87
C THR A 53 -18.37 5.39 -4.44
N PHE A 54 -17.18 5.99 -4.28
CA PHE A 54 -15.89 5.43 -4.70
C PHE A 54 -15.00 5.28 -3.47
N GLU A 55 -14.73 4.05 -3.06
CA GLU A 55 -13.91 3.73 -1.88
C GLU A 55 -12.60 3.09 -2.33
N VAL A 56 -11.49 3.47 -1.69
CA VAL A 56 -10.16 2.88 -1.91
C VAL A 56 -9.62 2.37 -0.59
N GLU A 57 -9.16 1.11 -0.58
CA GLU A 57 -8.45 0.49 0.53
C GLU A 57 -7.01 0.21 0.11
N TYR A 58 -6.03 0.68 0.88
CA TYR A 58 -4.62 0.57 0.55
C TYR A 58 -3.74 0.61 1.80
N SER A 59 -2.50 0.12 1.69
CA SER A 59 -1.52 0.25 2.77
C SER A 59 -0.58 1.41 2.51
N ARG A 60 -0.25 2.17 3.56
CA ARG A 60 0.50 3.43 3.53
C ARG A 60 1.93 3.24 4.03
N PRO A 61 2.91 2.87 3.19
CA PRO A 61 4.30 2.81 3.60
C PRO A 61 4.88 4.21 3.84
N PHE A 62 5.82 4.30 4.81
CA PHE A 62 6.62 5.50 5.03
C PHE A 62 7.86 5.51 4.15
N LYS A 63 8.34 6.69 3.76
CA LYS A 63 9.57 6.90 2.99
C LYS A 63 10.83 6.48 3.79
N LYS A 64 10.97 6.94 5.03
CA LYS A 64 12.10 6.61 5.93
C LYS A 64 13.46 6.80 5.26
N ASP A 65 13.74 7.97 4.74
CA ASP A 65 14.99 8.36 4.06
C ASP A 65 15.38 7.52 2.85
N ARG A 66 14.50 6.64 2.33
CA ARG A 66 14.75 5.82 1.14
C ARG A 66 14.50 6.61 -0.13
N LEU A 67 15.23 6.29 -1.18
CA LEU A 67 14.84 6.65 -2.55
C LEU A 67 13.57 5.86 -2.90
N ILE A 68 12.48 6.55 -3.22
CA ILE A 68 11.21 5.88 -3.51
C ILE A 68 11.15 5.48 -4.98
N PHE A 69 11.08 6.45 -5.88
CA PHE A 69 11.01 6.21 -7.32
C PHE A 69 12.37 6.53 -7.96
N GLY A 70 12.83 5.69 -8.85
CA GLY A 70 14.12 5.86 -9.54
C GLY A 70 14.57 4.60 -10.25
N ASN A 71 15.80 4.59 -10.73
CA ASN A 71 16.34 3.39 -11.36
C ASN A 71 16.63 2.30 -10.32
N LYS A 72 16.51 1.05 -10.74
CA LYS A 72 16.85 -0.11 -9.91
C LYS A 72 18.31 -0.10 -9.46
N SER A 73 19.22 0.37 -10.34
CA SER A 73 20.65 0.52 -10.04
C SER A 73 20.94 1.47 -8.89
N ASP A 74 20.05 2.43 -8.65
CA ASP A 74 20.21 3.47 -7.61
C ASP A 74 19.58 3.03 -6.28
N GLY A 75 19.04 1.82 -6.22
CA GLY A 75 18.44 1.23 -5.03
C GLY A 75 17.06 1.78 -4.72
N ALA A 76 16.33 2.26 -5.72
CA ALA A 76 14.96 2.73 -5.55
C ALA A 76 14.05 1.62 -5.00
N LEU A 77 13.16 1.98 -4.06
CA LEU A 77 12.21 1.05 -3.46
C LEU A 77 11.15 0.59 -4.47
N VAL A 78 10.78 1.50 -5.38
CA VAL A 78 9.85 1.29 -6.47
C VAL A 78 10.58 1.67 -7.76
N PRO A 79 11.26 0.69 -8.41
CA PRO A 79 12.05 0.96 -9.60
C PRO A 79 11.17 1.34 -10.79
N PHE A 80 11.67 2.24 -11.64
CA PHE A 80 11.02 2.57 -12.91
C PHE A 80 10.92 1.36 -13.82
N GLY A 81 9.76 1.23 -14.49
CA GLY A 81 9.46 0.12 -15.39
C GLY A 81 9.13 -1.20 -14.70
N GLU A 82 9.02 -1.24 -13.38
CA GLU A 82 8.65 -2.44 -12.63
C GLU A 82 7.26 -2.33 -11.99
N TYR A 83 6.61 -3.49 -11.85
CA TYR A 83 5.32 -3.59 -11.16
C TYR A 83 5.39 -3.05 -9.74
N TRP A 84 4.43 -2.21 -9.40
CA TRP A 84 4.17 -1.76 -8.04
C TRP A 84 2.69 -1.96 -7.68
N ARG A 85 2.45 -2.67 -6.57
CA ARG A 85 1.08 -2.89 -6.03
C ARG A 85 0.37 -1.61 -5.57
N THR A 86 0.97 -0.44 -5.81
CA THR A 86 0.46 0.90 -5.47
C THR A 86 0.16 1.03 -3.96
N GLY A 87 1.13 0.61 -3.16
CA GLY A 87 1.06 0.55 -1.71
C GLY A 87 2.04 -0.48 -1.15
N ALA A 88 1.66 -1.14 -0.07
CA ALA A 88 2.46 -2.18 0.59
C ALA A 88 1.57 -3.33 1.08
N ASN A 89 2.18 -4.49 1.38
CA ASN A 89 1.51 -5.69 1.90
C ASN A 89 0.43 -6.24 0.95
N ALA A 90 -0.85 -5.89 1.19
CA ALA A 90 -1.97 -6.28 0.34
C ALA A 90 -2.04 -5.46 -0.96
N ALA A 91 -2.84 -5.90 -1.91
CA ALA A 91 -3.19 -5.12 -3.09
C ALA A 91 -3.93 -3.84 -2.70
N THR A 92 -3.74 -2.78 -3.46
CA THR A 92 -4.63 -1.63 -3.40
C THR A 92 -5.90 -1.97 -4.16
N ASN A 93 -7.01 -1.94 -3.46
CA ASN A 93 -8.33 -2.23 -4.02
C ASN A 93 -9.20 -0.99 -3.99
N PHE A 94 -10.13 -0.92 -4.94
CA PHE A 94 -11.19 0.07 -4.87
C PHE A 94 -12.54 -0.53 -5.26
N SER A 95 -13.61 0.07 -4.78
CA SER A 95 -14.99 -0.28 -5.12
C SER A 95 -15.78 0.94 -5.54
N ILE A 96 -16.63 0.75 -6.52
CA ILE A 96 -17.59 1.76 -7.02
C ILE A 96 -18.99 1.16 -7.05
N ASN A 97 -19.96 1.90 -6.56
CA ASN A 97 -21.36 1.44 -6.51
C ASN A 97 -22.16 1.76 -7.78
N SER A 98 -21.61 2.58 -8.67
CA SER A 98 -22.22 2.96 -9.96
C SER A 98 -21.16 2.98 -11.04
N ASP A 99 -21.57 2.89 -12.30
CA ASP A 99 -20.67 3.01 -13.44
C ASP A 99 -20.03 4.40 -13.47
N ILE A 100 -18.74 4.46 -13.74
CA ILE A 100 -17.99 5.70 -13.89
C ILE A 100 -17.19 5.68 -15.18
N THR A 101 -16.63 6.83 -15.53
CA THR A 101 -15.58 6.95 -16.55
C THR A 101 -14.28 7.26 -15.84
N ILE A 102 -13.27 6.44 -16.04
CA ILE A 102 -11.91 6.61 -15.50
C ILE A 102 -10.97 6.86 -16.68
N SER A 103 -10.25 7.96 -16.64
CA SER A 103 -9.35 8.36 -17.74
C SER A 103 -9.97 8.24 -19.15
N GLY A 104 -11.27 8.56 -19.27
CA GLY A 104 -12.03 8.46 -20.52
C GLY A 104 -12.57 7.08 -20.88
N ILE A 105 -12.32 6.04 -20.08
CA ILE A 105 -12.77 4.66 -20.32
C ILE A 105 -13.88 4.30 -19.30
N ARG A 106 -15.00 3.76 -19.79
CA ARG A 106 -16.12 3.34 -18.92
C ARG A 106 -15.72 2.11 -18.09
N LEU A 107 -15.97 2.20 -16.78
CA LEU A 107 -15.83 1.11 -15.82
C LEU A 107 -17.18 0.86 -15.14
N MET A 108 -17.63 -0.38 -15.15
CA MET A 108 -18.88 -0.76 -14.49
C MET A 108 -18.74 -0.73 -12.97
N SER A 109 -19.86 -0.65 -12.26
CA SER A 109 -19.88 -0.82 -10.80
C SER A 109 -19.26 -2.16 -10.41
N GLY A 110 -18.47 -2.17 -9.34
CA GLY A 110 -17.75 -3.37 -8.92
C GLY A 110 -16.59 -3.10 -7.98
N LYS A 111 -15.83 -4.15 -7.71
CA LYS A 111 -14.60 -4.09 -6.92
C LYS A 111 -13.41 -4.52 -7.77
N TYR A 112 -12.33 -3.75 -7.68
CA TYR A 112 -11.19 -3.84 -8.58
C TYR A 112 -9.88 -3.71 -7.81
N ARG A 113 -8.80 -4.20 -8.40
CA ARG A 113 -7.43 -3.97 -7.97
C ARG A 113 -6.82 -2.86 -8.81
N LEU A 114 -6.14 -1.93 -8.14
CA LEU A 114 -5.32 -0.90 -8.76
C LEU A 114 -3.84 -1.29 -8.62
N TYR A 115 -3.11 -1.26 -9.71
CA TYR A 115 -1.65 -1.35 -9.66
C TYR A 115 -1.02 -0.44 -10.73
N THR A 116 0.25 -0.15 -10.56
CA THR A 116 0.95 0.78 -11.45
C THR A 116 2.32 0.25 -11.84
N VAL A 117 2.84 0.73 -12.96
CA VAL A 117 4.23 0.63 -13.37
C VAL A 117 4.77 2.06 -13.47
N PRO A 118 5.44 2.56 -12.42
CA PRO A 118 6.02 3.89 -12.44
C PRO A 118 7.12 4.03 -13.47
N GLY A 119 7.17 5.16 -14.14
CA GLY A 119 8.25 5.57 -15.02
C GLY A 119 8.65 7.00 -14.73
N GLU A 120 9.77 7.44 -15.26
CA GLU A 120 10.29 8.79 -15.04
C GLU A 120 9.36 9.84 -15.68
N GLU A 121 8.95 9.63 -16.92
CA GLU A 121 8.11 10.55 -17.68
C GLU A 121 6.62 10.21 -17.62
N GLN A 122 6.31 8.92 -17.56
CA GLN A 122 4.93 8.41 -17.57
C GLN A 122 4.79 7.21 -16.65
N TRP A 123 3.67 7.14 -15.97
CA TRP A 123 3.23 5.97 -15.20
C TRP A 123 2.17 5.22 -16.00
N GLU A 124 2.27 3.92 -16.05
CA GLU A 124 1.17 3.08 -16.50
C GLU A 124 0.29 2.71 -15.29
N VAL A 125 -1.01 2.89 -15.45
CA VAL A 125 -2.03 2.59 -14.43
C VAL A 125 -2.90 1.48 -14.96
N PHE A 126 -3.11 0.44 -14.15
CA PHE A 126 -3.89 -0.74 -14.52
C PHE A 126 -5.05 -0.93 -13.55
N ILE A 127 -6.21 -1.25 -14.10
CA ILE A 127 -7.40 -1.69 -13.37
C ILE A 127 -7.62 -3.16 -13.70
N ASN A 128 -7.53 -4.01 -12.68
CA ASN A 128 -7.61 -5.46 -12.81
C ASN A 128 -8.81 -6.01 -12.02
N SER A 129 -9.43 -7.07 -12.53
CA SER A 129 -10.59 -7.68 -11.88
C SER A 129 -10.25 -8.59 -10.69
N GLU A 130 -8.97 -8.86 -10.41
CA GLU A 130 -8.52 -9.63 -9.23
C GLU A 130 -8.45 -8.78 -7.97
N ALA A 131 -9.59 -8.36 -7.43
CA ALA A 131 -9.66 -7.71 -6.13
C ALA A 131 -9.33 -8.69 -4.97
N ASP A 132 -9.11 -8.12 -3.77
CA ASP A 132 -8.96 -8.85 -2.49
C ASP A 132 -7.73 -9.80 -2.38
N THR A 133 -6.68 -9.57 -3.17
CA THR A 133 -5.44 -10.34 -3.04
C THR A 133 -4.67 -9.92 -1.78
N PHE A 134 -4.63 -10.78 -0.77
CA PHE A 134 -4.06 -10.47 0.55
C PHE A 134 -2.56 -10.17 0.51
N PHE A 135 -1.77 -11.04 -0.14
CA PHE A 135 -0.34 -10.79 -0.35
C PHE A 135 -0.08 -10.52 -1.84
N ALA A 136 -0.15 -9.25 -2.24
CA ALA A 136 0.10 -8.84 -3.62
C ALA A 136 1.62 -8.73 -3.91
N ILE A 137 2.41 -9.75 -3.57
CA ILE A 137 3.86 -9.79 -3.83
C ILE A 137 4.11 -10.02 -5.31
N THR A 138 3.30 -10.88 -5.92
CA THR A 138 3.36 -11.19 -7.35
C THR A 138 2.47 -10.23 -8.15
N GLU A 139 2.85 -10.03 -9.41
CA GLU A 139 1.99 -9.35 -10.37
C GLU A 139 0.65 -10.06 -10.50
N PRO A 140 -0.45 -9.33 -10.74
CA PRO A 140 -1.73 -9.92 -11.07
C PRO A 140 -1.67 -10.62 -12.43
N ASP A 141 -2.66 -11.48 -12.70
CA ASP A 141 -2.84 -12.02 -14.03
C ASP A 141 -3.24 -10.90 -15.01
N SER A 142 -2.35 -10.56 -15.93
CA SER A 142 -2.58 -9.49 -16.93
C SER A 142 -3.73 -9.79 -17.88
N ALA A 143 -4.13 -11.08 -18.03
CA ALA A 143 -5.32 -11.44 -18.80
C ALA A 143 -6.63 -10.94 -18.14
N LYS A 144 -6.56 -10.51 -16.90
CA LYS A 144 -7.67 -9.94 -16.12
C LYS A 144 -7.63 -8.42 -16.01
N ASP A 145 -6.70 -7.76 -16.71
CA ASP A 145 -6.68 -6.32 -16.82
C ASP A 145 -7.88 -5.86 -17.67
N LEU A 146 -8.71 -5.02 -17.09
CA LEU A 146 -9.90 -4.47 -17.74
C LEU A 146 -9.56 -3.23 -18.55
N MET A 147 -8.58 -2.47 -18.10
CA MET A 147 -8.05 -1.30 -18.78
C MET A 147 -6.66 -0.94 -18.29
N SER A 148 -5.93 -0.24 -19.16
CA SER A 148 -4.70 0.47 -18.79
C SER A 148 -4.66 1.83 -19.46
N PHE A 149 -3.97 2.79 -18.85
CA PHE A 149 -3.75 4.12 -19.39
C PHE A 149 -2.50 4.74 -18.76
N THR A 150 -1.99 5.78 -19.40
CA THR A 150 -0.80 6.48 -18.91
C THR A 150 -1.16 7.81 -18.26
N ILE A 151 -0.41 8.16 -17.22
CA ILE A 151 -0.50 9.44 -16.50
C ILE A 151 0.91 10.02 -16.40
N THR A 152 1.05 11.31 -16.70
CA THR A 152 2.31 12.03 -16.46
C THR A 152 2.42 12.37 -14.98
N PRO A 153 3.48 11.92 -14.27
CA PRO A 153 3.70 12.29 -12.89
C PRO A 153 4.04 13.78 -12.78
N GLN A 154 3.65 14.39 -11.68
CA GLN A 154 3.99 15.75 -11.32
C GLN A 154 4.97 15.76 -10.17
N GLN A 155 5.93 16.68 -10.20
CA GLN A 155 6.86 16.87 -9.11
C GLN A 155 6.27 17.82 -8.07
N LEU A 156 6.29 17.38 -6.81
CA LEU A 156 5.87 18.17 -5.67
C LEU A 156 7.03 19.05 -5.17
N ASN A 157 6.69 20.18 -4.57
CA ASN A 157 7.66 21.08 -3.92
C ASN A 157 8.04 20.61 -2.50
N GLU A 158 7.25 19.73 -1.91
CA GLU A 158 7.44 19.22 -0.55
C GLU A 158 7.34 17.70 -0.53
N THR A 159 8.20 17.08 0.29
CA THR A 159 8.21 15.63 0.45
C THR A 159 6.98 15.13 1.19
N VAL A 160 6.29 14.18 0.59
CA VAL A 160 5.22 13.41 1.24
C VAL A 160 5.84 12.17 1.89
N GLU A 161 6.02 12.18 3.20
CA GLU A 161 6.70 11.12 3.96
C GLU A 161 5.98 9.77 3.90
N GLN A 162 4.66 9.78 3.90
CA GLN A 162 3.85 8.57 3.88
C GLN A 162 3.01 8.50 2.61
N PHE A 163 3.06 7.37 1.91
CA PHE A 163 2.21 7.15 0.73
C PHE A 163 0.76 7.49 1.04
N THR A 164 0.18 8.36 0.27
CA THR A 164 -1.19 8.89 0.49
C THR A 164 -2.00 8.83 -0.79
N ILE A 165 -3.16 8.22 -0.69
CA ILE A 165 -4.22 8.30 -1.69
C ILE A 165 -5.32 9.18 -1.11
N ASP A 166 -5.83 10.13 -1.88
CA ASP A 166 -6.98 10.95 -1.53
C ASP A 166 -7.75 11.35 -2.80
N PHE A 167 -8.88 12.03 -2.61
CA PHE A 167 -9.69 12.54 -3.70
C PHE A 167 -9.57 14.05 -3.78
N ILE A 168 -9.40 14.57 -4.99
CA ILE A 168 -9.50 16.01 -5.26
C ILE A 168 -10.83 16.28 -5.96
N PRO A 169 -11.61 17.27 -5.46
CA PRO A 169 -12.86 17.64 -6.10
C PRO A 169 -12.61 18.29 -7.46
N SER A 170 -13.59 18.22 -8.34
CA SER A 170 -13.60 19.00 -9.57
C SER A 170 -13.46 20.49 -9.25
N PRO A 171 -12.61 21.23 -9.97
CA PRO A 171 -12.56 22.68 -9.81
C PRO A 171 -13.92 23.29 -10.21
N PRO A 172 -14.39 24.36 -9.51
CA PRO A 172 -15.70 24.98 -9.77
C PRO A 172 -15.90 25.44 -11.23
N ASP A 173 -14.80 25.89 -11.87
CA ASP A 173 -14.82 26.48 -13.21
C ASP A 173 -14.06 25.62 -14.24
N GLY A 174 -13.77 24.34 -13.91
CA GLY A 174 -13.03 23.39 -14.75
C GLY A 174 -13.88 22.27 -15.31
N PRO A 175 -13.28 21.33 -16.06
CA PRO A 175 -13.98 20.11 -16.47
C PRO A 175 -14.45 19.36 -15.24
N SER A 176 -15.68 18.85 -15.26
CA SER A 176 -16.35 18.18 -14.14
C SER A 176 -15.78 16.78 -13.86
N SER A 177 -14.47 16.69 -13.65
CA SER A 177 -13.77 15.45 -13.31
C SER A 177 -13.18 15.54 -11.93
N THR A 178 -13.56 14.63 -11.07
CA THR A 178 -12.90 14.39 -9.79
C THR A 178 -11.61 13.61 -10.06
N GLY A 179 -10.61 13.73 -9.19
CA GLY A 179 -9.36 13.01 -9.34
C GLY A 179 -9.08 12.10 -8.15
N LEU A 180 -8.69 10.85 -8.42
CA LEU A 180 -8.01 10.01 -7.45
C LEU A 180 -6.53 10.36 -7.47
N ARG A 181 -6.04 10.96 -6.39
CA ARG A 181 -4.68 11.47 -6.29
C ARG A 181 -3.81 10.52 -5.46
N LEU A 182 -2.64 10.19 -5.97
CA LEU A 182 -1.64 9.35 -5.33
C LEU A 182 -0.36 10.18 -5.14
N ARG A 183 0.14 10.23 -3.90
CA ARG A 183 1.33 11.03 -3.56
C ARG A 183 2.30 10.25 -2.69
N TRP A 184 3.57 10.30 -3.04
CA TRP A 184 4.65 9.79 -2.20
C TRP A 184 5.98 10.42 -2.57
N ASP A 185 6.80 10.74 -1.58
CA ASP A 185 8.04 11.50 -1.77
C ASP A 185 7.75 12.84 -2.50
N LEU A 186 8.44 13.14 -3.55
CA LEU A 186 8.25 14.33 -4.39
C LEU A 186 7.37 14.06 -5.61
N THR A 187 6.62 12.97 -5.64
CA THR A 187 5.87 12.54 -6.82
C THR A 187 4.37 12.48 -6.55
N GLU A 188 3.60 13.01 -7.48
CA GLU A 188 2.14 12.97 -7.51
C GLU A 188 1.64 12.47 -8.87
N ILE A 189 0.63 11.63 -8.87
CA ILE A 189 -0.22 11.39 -10.05
C ILE A 189 -1.68 11.62 -9.70
N VAL A 190 -2.47 12.06 -10.69
CA VAL A 190 -3.92 12.27 -10.55
C VAL A 190 -4.63 11.48 -11.64
N ILE A 191 -5.48 10.55 -11.24
CA ILE A 191 -6.30 9.72 -12.11
C ILE A 191 -7.69 10.37 -12.20
N PRO A 192 -8.08 10.98 -13.34
CA PRO A 192 -9.37 11.63 -13.47
C PRO A 192 -10.49 10.60 -13.60
N PHE A 193 -11.65 10.87 -12.94
CA PHE A 193 -12.88 10.11 -13.09
C PHE A 193 -14.12 11.00 -13.01
N ASN A 194 -15.21 10.54 -13.60
CA ASN A 194 -16.54 11.21 -13.62
C ASN A 194 -17.67 10.20 -13.82
#